data_a2017b17278e60f92a21f3a8b68028ae
#
_entry.id   a2017b17278e60f92a21f3a8b68028ae
#
_cell.length_a   1.000
_cell.length_b   1.000
_cell.length_c   1.000
_cell.angle_alpha   90.00
_cell.angle_beta   90.00
_cell.angle_gamma   90.00
#
_symmetry.space_group_name_H-M   'P 1'
#
loop_
_entity.id
_entity.type
_entity.pdbx_description
1 polymer ?
#
loop_
_entity_poly.entity_id
_entity_poly.type
_entity_poly.pdbx_seq_one_letter_code
_entity_poly.pdbx_strand_id
1 'polypeptide(L)'
;MRYRRDGARCVLQWGATQGTSAYWAAGRLPEQMRPRDGNVYVPGVCVSPDGTVENICAYCYVSASTGEVGLQVAATTNRNVWNRGETSWFI
;
A
#
# COMPACT_ATOMS: atom_id res chain seq x y z
N MET A 1 -5.92 -5.64 2.00
CA MET A 1 -5.91 -4.95 0.68
C MET A 1 -6.99 -5.52 -0.21
N ARG A 2 -7.42 -4.73 -1.16
CA ARG A 2 -8.37 -5.14 -2.19
C ARG A 2 -7.84 -4.73 -3.54
N TYR A 3 -8.05 -5.55 -4.56
CA TYR A 3 -7.74 -5.18 -5.92
C TYR A 3 -8.84 -5.67 -6.85
N ARG A 4 -9.00 -4.98 -7.97
CA ARG A 4 -9.94 -5.37 -9.02
C ARG A 4 -9.41 -4.96 -10.38
N ARG A 5 -9.89 -5.63 -11.39
CA ARG A 5 -9.65 -5.24 -12.77
C ARG A 5 -10.73 -4.27 -13.23
N ASP A 6 -10.30 -3.17 -13.83
CA ASP A 6 -11.19 -2.19 -14.43
C ASP A 6 -10.67 -1.90 -15.84
N GLY A 7 -11.22 -2.62 -16.83
CA GLY A 7 -10.70 -2.59 -18.19
C GLY A 7 -9.26 -3.05 -18.29
N ALA A 8 -8.39 -2.19 -18.77
CA ALA A 8 -6.95 -2.44 -18.88
C ALA A 8 -6.16 -2.01 -17.65
N ARG A 9 -6.83 -1.77 -16.53
CA ARG A 9 -6.20 -1.27 -15.30
C ARG A 9 -6.44 -2.23 -14.15
N CYS A 10 -5.46 -2.31 -13.28
CA CYS A 10 -5.64 -2.84 -11.93
C CYS A 10 -5.84 -1.66 -10.98
N VAL A 11 -6.88 -1.73 -10.17
CA VAL A 11 -7.15 -0.75 -9.12
C VAL A 11 -6.87 -1.43 -7.78
N LEU A 12 -5.98 -0.83 -6.99
CA LEU A 12 -5.59 -1.33 -5.69
C LEU A 12 -6.04 -0.36 -4.60
N GLN A 13 -6.70 -0.91 -3.59
CA GLN A 13 -7.03 -0.19 -2.35
C GLN A 13 -6.37 -0.88 -1.19
N TRP A 14 -5.83 -0.12 -0.26
CA TRP A 14 -5.24 -0.68 0.95
C TRP A 14 -5.67 0.10 2.17
N GLY A 15 -5.68 -0.61 3.28
CA GLY A 15 -5.88 -0.05 4.59
C GLY A 15 -5.47 -1.10 5.58
N ALA A 16 -4.34 -0.90 6.25
CA ALA A 16 -3.80 -1.90 7.15
C ALA A 16 -3.18 -1.24 8.37
N THR A 17 -3.29 -1.91 9.50
CA THR A 17 -2.60 -1.52 10.72
C THR A 17 -1.42 -2.43 10.94
N GLN A 18 -0.39 -1.88 11.54
CA GLN A 18 0.76 -2.65 11.96
C GLN A 18 1.37 -2.01 13.19
N GLY A 19 1.42 -2.68 14.29
CA GLY A 19 1.89 -2.16 15.57
C GLY A 19 3.06 -1.20 15.47
N THR A 20 4.26 -1.66 15.79
CA THR A 20 5.46 -0.81 15.79
C THR A 20 6.34 -0.98 14.56
N SER A 21 5.97 -1.85 13.64
CA SER A 21 6.77 -2.12 12.44
C SER A 21 6.64 -0.99 11.43
N ALA A 22 7.76 -0.50 10.92
CA ALA A 22 7.78 0.55 9.92
C ALA A 22 7.40 0.04 8.52
N TYR A 23 7.59 -1.26 8.26
CA TYR A 23 7.28 -1.90 6.98
C TYR A 23 6.52 -3.21 7.22
N TRP A 24 5.55 -3.49 6.38
CA TRP A 24 4.88 -4.79 6.37
C TRP A 24 4.31 -5.11 4.99
N ALA A 25 4.24 -6.41 4.69
CA ALA A 25 3.63 -6.88 3.46
C ALA A 25 2.13 -7.01 3.64
N ALA A 26 1.36 -6.37 2.77
CA ALA A 26 -0.10 -6.43 2.81
C ALA A 26 -0.64 -7.62 2.02
N GLY A 27 0.13 -8.13 1.07
CA GLY A 27 -0.27 -9.25 0.25
C GLY A 27 0.54 -9.35 -1.03
N ARG A 28 0.07 -10.20 -1.95
CA ARG A 28 0.74 -10.42 -3.23
C ARG A 28 -0.30 -10.49 -4.34
N LEU A 29 -0.04 -9.78 -5.44
CA LEU A 29 -0.91 -9.77 -6.60
C LEU A 29 -0.58 -10.94 -7.55
N PRO A 30 -1.59 -11.53 -8.19
CA PRO A 30 -1.33 -12.49 -9.26
C PRO A 30 -0.62 -11.83 -10.43
N GLU A 31 0.08 -12.64 -11.22
CA GLU A 31 0.96 -12.14 -12.27
C GLU A 31 0.26 -11.19 -13.25
N GLN A 32 -0.95 -11.52 -13.65
CA GLN A 32 -1.70 -10.71 -14.63
C GLN A 32 -2.16 -9.36 -14.11
N MET A 33 -2.05 -9.13 -12.80
CA MET A 33 -2.47 -7.87 -12.17
C MET A 33 -1.30 -6.98 -11.80
N ARG A 34 -0.07 -7.41 -12.03
CA ARG A 34 1.14 -6.69 -11.65
C ARG A 34 1.43 -5.52 -12.58
N PRO A 35 2.08 -4.44 -12.09
CA PRO A 35 2.54 -3.36 -12.96
C PRO A 35 3.47 -3.87 -14.07
N ARG A 36 3.31 -3.36 -15.28
CA ARG A 36 4.11 -3.82 -16.43
C ARG A 36 5.45 -3.11 -16.55
N ASP A 37 5.48 -1.82 -16.22
CA ASP A 37 6.60 -0.95 -16.55
C ASP A 37 7.55 -0.71 -15.38
N GLY A 38 7.49 -1.55 -14.38
CA GLY A 38 8.35 -1.45 -13.20
C GLY A 38 7.55 -1.30 -11.92
N ASN A 39 8.26 -1.20 -10.81
CA ASN A 39 7.65 -1.09 -9.49
C ASN A 39 6.88 0.22 -9.35
N VAL A 40 5.81 0.17 -8.57
CA VAL A 40 4.97 1.33 -8.27
C VAL A 40 5.22 1.78 -6.84
N TYR A 41 5.40 3.09 -6.67
CA TYR A 41 5.54 3.73 -5.36
C TYR A 41 4.53 4.86 -5.29
N VAL A 42 3.60 4.80 -4.37
CA VAL A 42 2.56 5.81 -4.24
C VAL A 42 2.39 6.23 -2.79
N PRO A 43 2.13 7.52 -2.54
CA PRO A 43 1.87 7.97 -1.19
C PRO A 43 0.57 7.40 -0.64
N GLY A 44 0.56 7.18 0.66
CA GLY A 44 -0.63 6.84 1.41
C GLY A 44 -0.88 7.87 2.51
N VAL A 45 -1.94 7.65 3.26
CA VAL A 45 -2.29 8.47 4.42
C VAL A 45 -2.09 7.64 5.68
N CYS A 46 -1.34 8.21 6.62
CA CYS A 46 -1.14 7.58 7.93
C CYS A 46 -2.24 8.06 8.89
N VAL A 47 -2.97 7.11 9.45
CA VAL A 47 -4.11 7.41 10.33
C VAL A 47 -3.92 6.70 11.66
N SER A 48 -4.10 7.41 12.76
CA SER A 48 -4.04 6.82 14.09
C SER A 48 -5.31 6.02 14.41
N PRO A 49 -5.29 5.20 15.49
CA PRO A 49 -6.44 4.36 15.83
C PRO A 49 -7.74 5.13 16.09
N ASP A 50 -7.65 6.39 16.49
CA ASP A 50 -8.83 7.23 16.73
C ASP A 50 -9.35 7.92 15.45
N GLY A 51 -8.74 7.65 14.30
CA GLY A 51 -9.13 8.23 13.03
C GLY A 51 -8.45 9.55 12.68
N THR A 52 -7.56 10.04 13.52
CA THR A 52 -6.82 11.29 13.25
C THR A 52 -5.77 11.04 12.19
N VAL A 53 -5.72 11.90 11.16
CA VAL A 53 -4.65 11.87 10.17
C VAL A 53 -3.36 12.36 10.81
N GLU A 54 -2.32 11.52 10.73
CA GLU A 54 -1.01 11.83 11.28
C GLU A 54 -0.12 12.47 10.23
N ASN A 55 0.69 13.43 10.64
CA ASN A 55 1.67 14.06 9.76
C ASN A 55 2.94 13.20 9.68
N ILE A 56 2.75 11.97 9.21
CA ILE A 56 3.82 10.98 9.02
C ILE A 56 3.74 10.52 7.57
N CYS A 57 4.87 10.54 6.89
CA CYS A 57 4.94 10.06 5.53
C CYS A 57 4.66 8.55 5.47
N ALA A 58 3.72 8.17 4.62
CA ALA A 58 3.37 6.78 4.39
C ALA A 58 3.34 6.52 2.90
N TYR A 59 3.68 5.30 2.47
CA TYR A 59 3.57 4.95 1.08
C TYR A 59 3.31 3.46 0.88
N CYS A 60 2.82 3.15 -0.32
CA CYS A 60 2.60 1.80 -0.80
C CYS A 60 3.60 1.51 -1.92
N TYR A 61 4.16 0.32 -1.88
CA TYR A 61 5.08 -0.20 -2.88
C TYR A 61 4.44 -1.44 -3.51
N VAL A 62 4.51 -1.54 -4.84
CA VAL A 62 4.07 -2.74 -5.54
C VAL A 62 5.20 -3.23 -6.44
N SER A 63 5.61 -4.47 -6.23
CA SER A 63 6.65 -5.10 -7.04
C SER A 63 6.09 -5.60 -8.35
N ALA A 64 6.70 -5.19 -9.46
CA ALA A 64 6.33 -5.67 -10.79
C ALA A 64 6.72 -7.14 -10.96
N SER A 65 7.80 -7.58 -10.35
CA SER A 65 8.31 -8.95 -10.54
C SER A 65 7.63 -9.99 -9.66
N THR A 66 7.33 -9.65 -8.40
CA THR A 66 6.77 -10.59 -7.44
C THR A 66 5.30 -10.34 -7.12
N GLY A 67 4.80 -9.15 -7.42
CA GLY A 67 3.45 -8.73 -7.06
C GLY A 67 3.31 -8.36 -5.60
N GLU A 68 4.38 -8.35 -4.81
CA GLU A 68 4.29 -7.97 -3.40
C GLU A 68 3.75 -6.54 -3.26
N VAL A 69 2.79 -6.39 -2.36
CA VAL A 69 2.28 -5.08 -1.95
C VAL A 69 2.83 -4.82 -0.56
N GLY A 70 3.75 -3.85 -0.47
CA GLY A 70 4.36 -3.46 0.79
C GLY A 70 3.87 -2.10 1.24
N LEU A 71 3.66 -1.97 2.54
CA LEU A 71 3.23 -0.71 3.15
C LEU A 71 4.31 -0.24 4.10
N GLN A 72 4.59 1.06 4.07
CA GLN A 72 5.64 1.63 4.90
C GLN A 72 5.22 2.98 5.47
N VAL A 73 5.69 3.26 6.68
CA VAL A 73 5.63 4.58 7.29
C VAL A 73 7.06 5.06 7.56
N ALA A 74 7.31 6.34 7.35
CA ALA A 74 8.68 6.88 7.39
C ALA A 74 9.27 6.97 8.79
N ALA A 75 8.44 7.07 9.81
CA ALA A 75 8.89 7.16 11.18
C ALA A 75 8.47 5.94 11.98
N THR A 76 9.38 5.44 12.80
CA THR A 76 9.02 4.42 13.78
C THR A 76 8.11 5.05 14.81
N THR A 77 7.04 4.33 15.16
CA THR A 77 6.08 4.78 16.16
C THR A 77 5.75 3.60 17.05
N ASN A 78 5.53 3.88 18.32
CA ASN A 78 5.10 2.87 19.28
C ASN A 78 3.57 2.75 19.32
N ARG A 79 2.89 3.38 18.38
CA ARG A 79 1.44 3.34 18.25
C ARG A 79 1.07 2.50 17.05
N ASN A 80 -0.09 1.87 17.13
CA ASN A 80 -0.70 1.29 15.95
C ASN A 80 -1.12 2.43 15.02
N VAL A 81 -0.72 2.33 13.77
CA VAL A 81 -1.15 3.29 12.75
C VAL A 81 -1.68 2.53 11.54
N TRP A 82 -2.54 3.19 10.79
CA TRP A 82 -3.06 2.67 9.53
C TRP A 82 -2.37 3.41 8.40
N ASN A 83 -1.95 2.66 7.39
CA ASN A 83 -1.58 3.21 6.11
C ASN A 83 -2.73 2.94 5.15
N ARG A 84 -3.32 3.97 4.60
CA ARG A 84 -4.49 3.87 3.71
C ARG A 84 -4.25 4.58 2.40
N GLY A 85 -4.79 4.03 1.33
CA GLY A 85 -4.72 4.68 0.03
C GLY A 85 -5.33 3.87 -1.09
N GLU A 86 -5.24 4.43 -2.29
CA GLU A 86 -5.71 3.83 -3.52
C GLU A 86 -4.81 4.26 -4.66
N THR A 87 -4.58 3.36 -5.59
CA THR A 87 -3.85 3.65 -6.82
C THR A 87 -4.29 2.71 -7.93
N SER A 88 -3.81 2.97 -9.13
CA SER A 88 -4.06 2.09 -10.27
C SER A 88 -2.89 2.15 -11.25
N TRP A 89 -2.79 1.12 -12.06
CA TRP A 89 -1.80 1.03 -13.15
C TRP A 89 -2.37 0.22 -14.29
N PHE A 90 -1.79 0.38 -15.47
CA PHE A 90 -2.16 -0.43 -16.64
C PHE A 90 -1.57 -1.83 -16.56
N ILE A 91 -2.37 -2.81 -16.98
CA ILE A 91 -2.03 -4.23 -17.01
C ILE A 91 -2.11 -4.82 -18.41
#